data_78c31cbd9e3c0a04bcf73bc295709d7a
#
_entry.id   78c31cbd9e3c0a04bcf73bc295709d7a
#
_cell.length_a   1.000
_cell.length_b   1.000
_cell.length_c   1.000
_cell.angle_alpha   90.00
_cell.angle_beta   90.00
_cell.angle_gamma   90.00
#
_symmetry.space_group_name_H-M   'P 1'
#
loop_
_entity.id
_entity.type
_entity.pdbx_description
1 polymer ?
#
loop_
_entity_poly.entity_id
_entity_poly.type
_entity_poly.pdbx_seq_one_letter_code
_entity_poly.pdbx_strand_id
1 'polypeptide(L)'
;MKKLFLIIGAPGSGKTTDAAMIAERNTQTVAHYSTGDLLRAEVSSGSERGRVIDSFISKGLIVPIDIAIETITGAIKASAADVILFDGYPRSFEQMSELDKFLSSDDSIELVSVIEVVVSETVARDRVLGRARGADDDEKVFNNRMKVYTDPLPEVQRFYEAKGVLRKIDGERGIEAIVDDMETFIKSKI
;
A
#
# COMPACT_ATOMS: atom_id res chain seq x y z
N MET A 1 -12.40 -6.26 -16.92
CA MET A 1 -11.11 -6.60 -16.30
C MET A 1 -10.73 -5.44 -15.39
N LYS A 2 -10.52 -5.71 -14.10
CA LYS A 2 -10.13 -4.68 -13.12
C LYS A 2 -8.68 -4.29 -13.31
N LYS A 3 -8.39 -3.00 -13.26
CA LYS A 3 -7.04 -2.44 -13.35
C LYS A 3 -6.50 -2.21 -11.94
N LEU A 4 -5.48 -2.96 -11.54
CA LEU A 4 -4.85 -2.86 -10.23
C LEU A 4 -3.57 -2.01 -10.30
N PHE A 5 -3.50 -1.01 -9.44
CA PHE A 5 -2.29 -0.24 -9.14
C PHE A 5 -1.89 -0.49 -7.69
N LEU A 6 -0.71 -1.00 -7.46
CA LEU A 6 -0.14 -1.08 -6.12
C LEU A 6 0.62 0.20 -5.81
N ILE A 7 0.51 0.70 -4.58
CA ILE A 7 1.22 1.89 -4.14
C ILE A 7 2.08 1.52 -2.94
N ILE A 8 3.39 1.56 -3.12
CA ILE A 8 4.38 1.26 -2.09
C ILE A 8 5.13 2.51 -1.68
N GLY A 9 5.75 2.47 -0.52
CA GLY A 9 6.53 3.59 0.00
C GLY A 9 6.70 3.48 1.51
N ALA A 10 7.67 4.23 2.03
CA ALA A 10 7.98 4.29 3.46
C ALA A 10 6.75 4.67 4.31
N PRO A 11 6.70 4.29 5.61
CA PRO A 11 5.79 4.94 6.54
C PRO A 11 6.03 6.46 6.50
N GLY A 12 4.95 7.24 6.36
CA GLY A 12 5.06 8.71 6.22
C GLY A 12 5.32 9.22 4.80
N SER A 13 5.42 8.36 3.78
CA SER A 13 5.61 8.81 2.39
C SER A 13 4.44 9.59 1.80
N GLY A 14 3.24 9.52 2.38
CA GLY A 14 2.03 10.17 1.85
C GLY A 14 1.13 9.27 1.00
N LYS A 15 1.58 8.09 0.59
CA LYS A 15 0.89 7.18 -0.33
C LYS A 15 -0.61 6.97 -0.09
N THR A 16 -1.03 6.83 1.18
CA THR A 16 -2.45 6.64 1.54
C THR A 16 -3.26 7.91 1.27
N THR A 17 -2.70 9.07 1.62
CA THR A 17 -3.34 10.38 1.37
C THR A 17 -3.46 10.63 -0.12
N ASP A 18 -2.39 10.40 -0.87
CA ASP A 18 -2.35 10.61 -2.32
C ASP A 18 -3.38 9.72 -3.02
N ALA A 19 -3.42 8.42 -2.68
CA ALA A 19 -4.37 7.46 -3.24
C ALA A 19 -5.83 7.79 -2.87
N ALA A 20 -6.08 8.21 -1.63
CA ALA A 20 -7.41 8.61 -1.19
C ALA A 20 -7.91 9.84 -1.96
N MET A 21 -7.08 10.86 -2.13
CA MET A 21 -7.43 12.06 -2.91
C MET A 21 -7.74 11.73 -4.37
N ILE A 22 -6.97 10.83 -5.00
CA ILE A 22 -7.25 10.38 -6.37
C ILE A 22 -8.60 9.66 -6.45
N ALA A 23 -8.89 8.76 -5.51
CA ALA A 23 -10.17 8.07 -5.45
C ALA A 23 -11.35 9.03 -5.21
N GLU A 24 -11.18 10.03 -4.33
CA GLU A 24 -12.19 11.08 -4.11
C GLU A 24 -12.47 11.92 -5.35
N ARG A 25 -11.46 12.21 -6.17
CA ARG A 25 -11.62 12.92 -7.44
C ARG A 25 -12.30 12.06 -8.53
N ASN A 26 -12.29 10.72 -8.38
CA ASN A 26 -12.74 9.77 -9.41
C ASN A 26 -13.69 8.70 -8.83
N THR A 27 -14.62 9.09 -7.97
CA THR A 27 -15.48 8.19 -7.17
C THR A 27 -16.29 7.16 -7.94
N GLN A 28 -16.56 7.39 -9.22
CA GLN A 28 -17.35 6.47 -10.06
C GLN A 28 -16.51 5.32 -10.64
N THR A 29 -15.20 5.49 -10.74
CA THR A 29 -14.34 4.54 -11.47
C THR A 29 -13.19 4.00 -10.64
N VAL A 30 -12.73 4.76 -9.61
CA VAL A 30 -11.56 4.44 -8.81
C VAL A 30 -11.95 4.13 -7.38
N ALA A 31 -11.49 2.99 -6.86
CA ALA A 31 -11.52 2.68 -5.43
C ALA A 31 -10.11 2.65 -4.85
N HIS A 32 -9.97 3.14 -3.63
CA HIS A 32 -8.75 3.06 -2.86
C HIS A 32 -8.92 2.13 -1.66
N TYR A 33 -7.95 1.26 -1.47
CA TYR A 33 -7.83 0.39 -0.29
C TYR A 33 -6.44 0.51 0.31
N SER A 34 -6.38 0.69 1.62
CA SER A 34 -5.13 0.66 2.39
C SER A 34 -5.04 -0.63 3.20
N THR A 35 -3.98 -1.41 3.01
CA THR A 35 -3.73 -2.61 3.83
C THR A 35 -3.78 -2.28 5.33
N GLY A 36 -3.16 -1.17 5.73
CA GLY A 36 -3.16 -0.74 7.12
C GLY A 36 -4.55 -0.41 7.66
N ASP A 37 -5.39 0.25 6.85
CA ASP A 37 -6.75 0.61 7.27
C ASP A 37 -7.66 -0.61 7.36
N LEU A 38 -7.56 -1.55 6.40
CA LEU A 38 -8.30 -2.80 6.43
C LEU A 38 -7.94 -3.63 7.66
N LEU A 39 -6.65 -3.75 7.98
CA LEU A 39 -6.20 -4.47 9.18
C LEU A 39 -6.65 -3.78 10.47
N ARG A 40 -6.60 -2.44 10.54
CA ARG A 40 -7.10 -1.68 11.70
C ARG A 40 -8.61 -1.81 11.88
N ALA A 41 -9.37 -1.83 10.79
CA ALA A 41 -10.81 -2.08 10.83
C ALA A 41 -11.12 -3.47 11.41
N GLU A 42 -10.36 -4.50 11.02
CA GLU A 42 -10.50 -5.85 11.59
C GLU A 42 -10.17 -5.88 13.08
N VAL A 43 -9.09 -5.18 13.52
CA VAL A 43 -8.79 -5.04 14.96
C VAL A 43 -9.95 -4.37 15.70
N SER A 44 -10.50 -3.31 15.14
CA SER A 44 -11.60 -2.55 15.75
C SER A 44 -12.90 -3.35 15.84
N SER A 45 -13.07 -4.41 15.04
CA SER A 45 -14.22 -5.32 15.12
C SER A 45 -14.23 -6.17 16.40
N GLY A 46 -13.09 -6.29 17.10
CA GLY A 46 -12.93 -7.11 18.30
C GLY A 46 -12.91 -8.62 18.04
N SER A 47 -12.81 -9.05 16.79
CA SER A 47 -12.75 -10.46 16.38
C SER A 47 -11.47 -11.15 16.92
N GLU A 48 -11.47 -12.48 16.94
CA GLU A 48 -10.28 -13.25 17.28
C GLU A 48 -9.14 -12.97 16.27
N ARG A 49 -9.47 -12.88 14.98
CA ARG A 49 -8.55 -12.48 13.92
C ARG A 49 -7.98 -11.08 14.17
N GLY A 50 -8.82 -10.13 14.58
CA GLY A 50 -8.40 -8.77 14.94
C GLY A 50 -7.38 -8.75 16.07
N ARG A 51 -7.53 -9.59 17.11
CA ARG A 51 -6.54 -9.71 18.19
C ARG A 51 -5.20 -10.26 17.72
N VAL A 52 -5.20 -11.23 16.81
CA VAL A 52 -3.98 -11.73 16.18
C VAL A 52 -3.31 -10.61 15.40
N ILE A 53 -4.04 -9.89 14.54
CA ILE A 53 -3.53 -8.76 13.75
C ILE A 53 -2.91 -7.69 14.66
N ASP A 54 -3.59 -7.29 15.73
CA ASP A 54 -3.10 -6.26 16.67
C ASP A 54 -1.78 -6.65 17.30
N SER A 55 -1.55 -7.91 17.63
CA SER A 55 -0.29 -8.40 18.18
C SER A 55 0.94 -8.15 17.29
N PHE A 56 0.73 -7.93 15.99
CA PHE A 56 1.77 -7.59 15.01
C PHE A 56 1.81 -6.09 14.71
N ILE A 57 0.67 -5.50 14.32
CA ILE A 57 0.67 -4.11 13.82
C ILE A 57 0.96 -3.09 14.91
N SER A 58 0.58 -3.33 16.16
CA SER A 58 0.93 -2.50 17.31
C SER A 58 2.44 -2.39 17.54
N LYS A 59 3.22 -3.35 17.06
CA LYS A 59 4.69 -3.37 17.11
C LYS A 59 5.35 -2.94 15.80
N GLY A 60 4.57 -2.58 14.78
CA GLY A 60 5.07 -2.25 13.44
C GLY A 60 5.60 -3.45 12.66
N LEU A 61 5.15 -4.66 12.98
CA LEU A 61 5.55 -5.91 12.33
C LEU A 61 4.59 -6.30 11.21
N ILE A 62 5.02 -7.22 10.33
CA ILE A 62 4.20 -7.82 9.27
C ILE A 62 3.26 -8.87 9.90
N VAL A 63 1.99 -8.81 9.54
CA VAL A 63 1.02 -9.88 9.89
C VAL A 63 1.33 -11.18 9.15
N PRO A 64 0.86 -12.35 9.64
CA PRO A 64 0.97 -13.62 8.92
C PRO A 64 0.53 -13.51 7.47
N ILE A 65 1.19 -14.28 6.59
CA ILE A 65 1.02 -14.18 5.13
C ILE A 65 -0.41 -14.50 4.68
N ASP A 66 -1.04 -15.49 5.28
CA ASP A 66 -2.43 -15.88 5.05
C ASP A 66 -3.39 -14.72 5.33
N ILE A 67 -3.22 -14.03 6.45
CA ILE A 67 -4.01 -12.83 6.79
C ILE A 67 -3.80 -11.73 5.75
N ALA A 68 -2.54 -11.48 5.37
CA ALA A 68 -2.22 -10.42 4.42
C ALA A 68 -2.82 -10.68 3.03
N ILE A 69 -2.63 -11.89 2.49
CA ILE A 69 -3.12 -12.23 1.15
C ILE A 69 -4.65 -12.31 1.09
N GLU A 70 -5.30 -12.85 2.11
CA GLU A 70 -6.75 -12.86 2.19
C GLU A 70 -7.33 -11.44 2.27
N THR A 71 -6.68 -10.55 3.01
CA THR A 71 -7.13 -9.16 3.13
C THR A 71 -7.08 -8.44 1.77
N ILE A 72 -5.97 -8.54 1.04
CA ILE A 72 -5.85 -7.87 -0.26
C ILE A 72 -6.76 -8.50 -1.33
N THR A 73 -6.73 -9.84 -1.45
CA THR A 73 -7.51 -10.52 -2.50
C THR A 73 -9.01 -10.39 -2.25
N GLY A 74 -9.43 -10.45 -0.98
CA GLY A 74 -10.81 -10.21 -0.59
C GLY A 74 -11.29 -8.81 -0.97
N ALA A 75 -10.52 -7.77 -0.68
CA ALA A 75 -10.86 -6.39 -1.03
C ALA A 75 -10.91 -6.18 -2.55
N ILE A 76 -9.93 -6.72 -3.31
CA ILE A 76 -9.90 -6.63 -4.77
C ILE A 76 -11.14 -7.31 -5.38
N LYS A 77 -11.48 -8.52 -4.93
CA LYS A 77 -12.64 -9.27 -5.43
C LYS A 77 -13.95 -8.56 -5.12
N ALA A 78 -14.10 -8.04 -3.90
CA ALA A 78 -15.31 -7.36 -3.45
C ALA A 78 -15.51 -5.97 -4.07
N SER A 79 -14.45 -5.34 -4.58
CA SER A 79 -14.54 -4.01 -5.20
C SER A 79 -15.46 -4.02 -6.41
N ALA A 80 -16.36 -3.03 -6.50
CA ALA A 80 -17.16 -2.78 -7.70
C ALA A 80 -16.47 -1.85 -8.71
N ALA A 81 -15.35 -1.23 -8.34
CA ALA A 81 -14.64 -0.28 -9.20
C ALA A 81 -13.82 -0.98 -10.30
N ASP A 82 -13.68 -0.32 -11.43
CA ASP A 82 -12.87 -0.79 -12.55
C ASP A 82 -11.37 -0.57 -12.30
N VAL A 83 -11.03 0.46 -11.54
CA VAL A 83 -9.66 0.82 -11.17
C VAL A 83 -9.49 0.73 -9.66
N ILE A 84 -8.49 -0.01 -9.22
CA ILE A 84 -8.20 -0.22 -7.80
C ILE A 84 -6.80 0.31 -7.48
N LEU A 85 -6.75 1.25 -6.55
CA LEU A 85 -5.51 1.71 -5.92
C LEU A 85 -5.36 0.98 -4.60
N PHE A 86 -4.33 0.16 -4.46
CA PHE A 86 -4.10 -0.61 -3.25
C PHE A 86 -2.76 -0.23 -2.61
N ASP A 87 -2.79 0.44 -1.46
CA ASP A 87 -1.57 0.89 -0.81
C ASP A 87 -1.11 -0.02 0.33
N GLY A 88 0.22 -0.02 0.54
CA GLY A 88 0.87 -0.70 1.65
C GLY A 88 1.06 -2.20 1.45
N TYR A 89 1.05 -2.70 0.23
CA TYR A 89 1.32 -4.07 -0.16
C TYR A 89 2.08 -4.12 -1.49
N PRO A 90 3.04 -5.04 -1.72
CA PRO A 90 3.57 -6.01 -0.76
C PRO A 90 4.59 -5.39 0.20
N ARG A 91 4.83 -6.06 1.34
CA ARG A 91 5.83 -5.67 2.35
C ARG A 91 6.85 -6.77 2.61
N SER A 92 6.84 -7.84 1.85
CA SER A 92 7.85 -8.91 1.86
C SER A 92 7.92 -9.60 0.51
N PHE A 93 8.98 -10.38 0.29
CA PHE A 93 9.13 -11.21 -0.91
C PHE A 93 8.01 -12.25 -0.99
N GLU A 94 7.65 -12.88 0.12
CA GLU A 94 6.59 -13.88 0.17
C GLU A 94 5.24 -13.27 -0.21
N GLN A 95 4.93 -12.09 0.31
CA GLN A 95 3.70 -11.37 -0.05
C GLN A 95 3.66 -11.04 -1.54
N MET A 96 4.78 -10.59 -2.11
CA MET A 96 4.90 -10.30 -3.53
C MET A 96 4.67 -11.55 -4.38
N SER A 97 5.29 -12.68 -3.99
CA SER A 97 5.17 -13.96 -4.70
C SER A 97 3.76 -14.52 -4.65
N GLU A 98 3.09 -14.47 -3.50
CA GLU A 98 1.70 -14.94 -3.37
C GLU A 98 0.72 -14.07 -4.17
N LEU A 99 0.90 -12.74 -4.16
CA LEU A 99 0.09 -11.87 -5.01
C LEU A 99 0.30 -12.16 -6.50
N ASP A 100 1.53 -12.41 -6.93
CA ASP A 100 1.82 -12.73 -8.32
C ASP A 100 1.16 -14.04 -8.77
N LYS A 101 1.16 -15.06 -7.92
CA LYS A 101 0.44 -16.32 -8.17
C LYS A 101 -1.07 -16.08 -8.27
N PHE A 102 -1.63 -15.30 -7.35
CA PHE A 102 -3.05 -14.94 -7.39
C PHE A 102 -3.43 -14.23 -8.69
N LEU A 103 -2.68 -13.20 -9.07
CA LEU A 103 -2.94 -12.45 -10.30
C LEU A 103 -2.75 -13.31 -11.57
N SER A 104 -1.82 -14.25 -11.54
CA SER A 104 -1.61 -15.20 -12.65
C SER A 104 -2.73 -16.25 -12.78
N SER A 105 -3.54 -16.43 -11.73
CA SER A 105 -4.66 -17.40 -11.69
C SER A 105 -6.03 -16.76 -11.96
N ASP A 106 -6.10 -15.43 -12.08
CA ASP A 106 -7.36 -14.68 -12.22
C ASP A 106 -7.26 -13.62 -13.33
N ASP A 107 -7.63 -14.01 -14.54
CA ASP A 107 -7.61 -13.14 -15.74
C ASP A 107 -8.56 -11.93 -15.64
N SER A 108 -9.39 -11.84 -14.60
CA SER A 108 -10.29 -10.70 -14.40
C SER A 108 -9.60 -9.47 -13.81
N ILE A 109 -8.34 -9.60 -13.37
CA ILE A 109 -7.55 -8.56 -12.71
C ILE A 109 -6.21 -8.39 -13.43
N GLU A 110 -5.87 -7.18 -13.81
CA GLU A 110 -4.59 -6.82 -14.40
C GLU A 110 -3.78 -5.94 -13.44
N LEU A 111 -2.56 -6.34 -13.10
CA LEU A 111 -1.59 -5.45 -12.44
C LEU A 111 -1.00 -4.50 -13.50
N VAL A 112 -1.47 -3.27 -13.50
CA VAL A 112 -1.05 -2.25 -14.47
C VAL A 112 0.26 -1.60 -14.07
N SER A 113 0.42 -1.27 -12.79
CA SER A 113 1.65 -0.65 -12.30
C SER A 113 1.81 -0.81 -10.79
N VAL A 114 3.06 -0.73 -10.36
CA VAL A 114 3.45 -0.53 -8.96
C VAL A 114 4.09 0.85 -8.85
N ILE A 115 3.45 1.74 -8.11
CA ILE A 115 3.89 3.13 -7.91
C ILE A 115 4.62 3.21 -6.58
N GLU A 116 5.89 3.54 -6.61
CA GLU A 116 6.70 3.79 -5.42
C GLU A 116 6.75 5.29 -5.12
N VAL A 117 6.20 5.70 -3.98
CA VAL A 117 6.30 7.07 -3.47
C VAL A 117 7.58 7.17 -2.64
N VAL A 118 8.60 7.82 -3.23
CA VAL A 118 9.95 7.89 -2.68
C VAL A 118 10.10 9.13 -1.80
N VAL A 119 10.55 8.92 -0.57
CA VAL A 119 10.92 9.99 0.38
C VAL A 119 12.18 9.59 1.13
N SER A 120 12.95 10.56 1.60
CA SER A 120 14.05 10.32 2.53
C SER A 120 13.54 9.83 3.90
N GLU A 121 14.37 9.11 4.62
CA GLU A 121 14.04 8.64 5.97
C GLU A 121 13.75 9.82 6.92
N THR A 122 14.46 10.92 6.79
CA THR A 122 14.24 12.13 7.59
C THR A 122 12.83 12.68 7.38
N VAL A 123 12.41 12.87 6.13
CA VAL A 123 11.06 13.34 5.81
C VAL A 123 9.99 12.35 6.27
N ALA A 124 10.23 11.06 6.07
CA ALA A 124 9.32 10.00 6.54
C ALA A 124 9.14 10.04 8.07
N ARG A 125 10.23 10.18 8.82
CA ARG A 125 10.24 10.27 10.28
C ARG A 125 9.48 11.50 10.76
N ASP A 126 9.81 12.68 10.26
CA ASP A 126 9.19 13.94 10.65
C ASP A 126 7.67 13.90 10.42
N ARG A 127 7.25 13.36 9.29
CA ARG A 127 5.82 13.23 8.96
C ARG A 127 5.10 12.24 9.88
N VAL A 128 5.72 11.11 10.25
CA VAL A 128 5.10 10.12 11.14
C VAL A 128 5.01 10.66 12.56
N LEU A 129 6.10 11.15 13.12
CA LEU A 129 6.12 11.64 14.51
C LEU A 129 5.25 12.90 14.70
N GLY A 130 5.05 13.69 13.63
CA GLY A 130 4.24 14.91 13.66
C GLY A 130 2.72 14.73 13.49
N ARG A 131 2.25 13.54 13.08
CA ARG A 131 0.81 13.36 12.72
C ARG A 131 -0.11 12.95 13.87
N ALA A 132 0.44 12.65 15.06
CA ALA A 132 -0.31 12.36 16.30
C ALA A 132 -1.42 11.28 16.19
N ARG A 133 -1.14 10.15 15.53
CA ARG A 133 -2.03 8.98 15.43
C ARG A 133 -1.93 8.00 16.63
N GLY A 134 -1.32 8.43 17.74
CA GLY A 134 -1.16 7.61 18.93
C GLY A 134 -0.04 6.58 18.84
N ALA A 135 -0.30 5.32 19.23
CA ALA A 135 0.73 4.27 19.33
C ALA A 135 1.47 3.99 18.02
N ASP A 136 0.87 4.26 16.87
CA ASP A 136 1.49 4.12 15.55
C ASP A 136 2.63 5.13 15.29
N ASP A 137 2.71 6.19 16.08
CA ASP A 137 3.68 7.28 15.94
C ASP A 137 4.79 7.21 17.01
N ASP A 138 4.89 6.09 17.74
CA ASP A 138 6.03 5.78 18.60
C ASP A 138 7.30 5.54 17.76
N GLU A 139 8.43 6.07 18.20
CA GLU A 139 9.70 5.99 17.48
C GLU A 139 10.16 4.55 17.23
N LYS A 140 9.95 3.66 18.20
CA LYS A 140 10.29 2.23 18.05
C LYS A 140 9.43 1.55 17.01
N VAL A 141 8.13 1.86 16.99
CA VAL A 141 7.19 1.36 15.99
C VAL A 141 7.57 1.91 14.61
N PHE A 142 7.90 3.19 14.51
CA PHE A 142 8.41 3.78 13.27
C PHE A 142 9.65 3.04 12.74
N ASN A 143 10.65 2.80 13.59
CA ASN A 143 11.88 2.13 13.19
C ASN A 143 11.61 0.69 12.71
N ASN A 144 10.71 -0.05 13.36
CA ASN A 144 10.31 -1.38 12.92
C ASN A 144 9.62 -1.31 11.55
N ARG A 145 8.71 -0.37 11.33
CA ARG A 145 8.01 -0.17 10.06
C ARG A 145 8.94 0.26 8.92
N MET A 146 9.94 1.10 9.24
CA MET A 146 10.98 1.47 8.26
C MET A 146 11.78 0.24 7.85
N LYS A 147 12.21 -0.59 8.80
CA LYS A 147 12.93 -1.82 8.51
C LYS A 147 12.10 -2.78 7.67
N VAL A 148 10.82 -2.96 8.01
CA VAL A 148 9.85 -3.77 7.23
C VAL A 148 9.74 -3.27 5.78
N TYR A 149 9.86 -1.96 5.54
CA TYR A 149 9.84 -1.39 4.21
C TYR A 149 11.19 -1.54 3.49
N THR A 150 12.30 -1.20 4.16
CA THR A 150 13.61 -1.10 3.51
C THR A 150 14.27 -2.45 3.25
N ASP A 151 14.09 -3.44 4.14
CA ASP A 151 14.75 -4.74 4.00
C ASP A 151 14.35 -5.47 2.71
N PRO A 152 13.05 -5.61 2.34
CA PRO A 152 12.64 -6.29 1.11
C PRO A 152 12.67 -5.39 -0.13
N LEU A 153 12.82 -4.08 0.02
CA LEU A 153 12.66 -3.10 -1.06
C LEU A 153 13.51 -3.39 -2.31
N PRO A 154 14.81 -3.74 -2.21
CA PRO A 154 15.63 -4.00 -3.39
C PRO A 154 15.14 -5.20 -4.22
N GLU A 155 14.58 -6.22 -3.58
CA GLU A 155 14.03 -7.39 -4.27
C GLU A 155 12.68 -7.06 -4.92
N VAL A 156 11.83 -6.35 -4.21
CA VAL A 156 10.53 -5.88 -4.72
C VAL A 156 10.72 -4.96 -5.92
N GLN A 157 11.66 -4.01 -5.85
CA GLN A 157 11.99 -3.14 -6.98
C GLN A 157 12.47 -3.94 -8.20
N ARG A 158 13.46 -4.81 -8.03
CA ARG A 158 13.99 -5.65 -9.13
C ARG A 158 12.90 -6.49 -9.80
N PHE A 159 11.99 -7.06 -9.01
CA PHE A 159 10.91 -7.88 -9.53
C PHE A 159 9.96 -7.07 -10.41
N TYR A 160 9.50 -5.91 -9.95
CA TYR A 160 8.56 -5.09 -10.72
C TYR A 160 9.24 -4.28 -11.84
N GLU A 161 10.53 -3.94 -11.71
CA GLU A 161 11.34 -3.40 -12.80
C GLU A 161 11.50 -4.42 -13.93
N ALA A 162 11.78 -5.69 -13.61
CA ALA A 162 11.88 -6.77 -14.61
C ALA A 162 10.56 -7.01 -15.35
N LYS A 163 9.41 -6.78 -14.69
CA LYS A 163 8.08 -6.82 -15.32
C LYS A 163 7.72 -5.54 -16.10
N GLY A 164 8.54 -4.49 -16.01
CA GLY A 164 8.29 -3.21 -16.68
C GLY A 164 7.11 -2.41 -16.09
N VAL A 165 6.70 -2.71 -14.86
CA VAL A 165 5.52 -2.09 -14.22
C VAL A 165 5.86 -1.15 -13.06
N LEU A 166 7.13 -0.99 -12.67
CA LEU A 166 7.52 -0.08 -11.60
C LEU A 166 7.58 1.38 -12.08
N ARG A 167 6.92 2.28 -11.33
CA ARG A 167 7.00 3.73 -11.49
C ARG A 167 7.41 4.37 -10.18
N LYS A 168 8.48 5.19 -10.17
CA LYS A 168 8.88 5.98 -8.98
C LYS A 168 8.35 7.41 -9.11
N ILE A 169 7.82 7.94 -8.00
CA ILE A 169 7.32 9.31 -7.87
C ILE A 169 8.00 9.94 -6.66
N ASP A 170 8.50 11.16 -6.84
CA ASP A 170 9.06 11.97 -5.75
C ASP A 170 7.94 12.42 -4.80
N GLY A 171 7.94 11.87 -3.58
CA GLY A 171 6.97 12.14 -2.51
C GLY A 171 7.33 13.31 -1.60
N GLU A 172 8.40 14.06 -1.88
CA GLU A 172 8.81 15.22 -1.07
C GLU A 172 8.23 16.54 -1.60
N ARG A 173 7.62 16.52 -2.77
CA ARG A 173 6.91 17.65 -3.36
C ARG A 173 5.63 18.00 -2.59
N GLY A 174 4.97 19.10 -2.95
CA GLY A 174 3.65 19.43 -2.44
C GLY A 174 2.60 18.37 -2.79
N ILE A 175 1.66 18.10 -1.88
CA ILE A 175 0.66 17.03 -2.01
C ILE A 175 -0.09 17.10 -3.35
N GLU A 176 -0.60 18.29 -3.73
CA GLU A 176 -1.34 18.45 -4.99
C GLU A 176 -0.50 18.07 -6.22
N ALA A 177 0.79 18.46 -6.25
CA ALA A 177 1.68 18.13 -7.34
C ALA A 177 1.97 16.61 -7.44
N ILE A 178 2.04 15.91 -6.32
CA ILE A 178 2.20 14.46 -6.26
C ILE A 178 0.93 13.77 -6.76
N VAL A 179 -0.22 14.20 -6.26
CA VAL A 179 -1.54 13.67 -6.63
C VAL A 179 -1.81 13.87 -8.13
N ASP A 180 -1.54 15.06 -8.66
CA ASP A 180 -1.74 15.36 -10.09
C ASP A 180 -0.83 14.53 -11.00
N ASP A 181 0.44 14.33 -10.63
CA ASP A 181 1.39 13.48 -11.37
C ASP A 181 0.95 12.01 -11.35
N MET A 182 0.60 11.51 -10.15
CA MET A 182 0.12 10.13 -9.99
C MET A 182 -1.19 9.89 -10.72
N GLU A 183 -2.15 10.79 -10.61
CA GLU A 183 -3.45 10.70 -11.28
C GLU A 183 -3.30 10.73 -12.80
N THR A 184 -2.47 11.64 -13.32
CA THR A 184 -2.15 11.73 -14.74
C THR A 184 -1.52 10.43 -15.26
N PHE A 185 -0.58 9.87 -14.51
CA PHE A 185 0.02 8.59 -14.85
C PHE A 185 -1.02 7.46 -14.86
N ILE A 186 -1.84 7.33 -13.82
CA ILE A 186 -2.90 6.32 -13.74
C ILE A 186 -3.84 6.45 -14.94
N LYS A 187 -4.34 7.65 -15.23
CA LYS A 187 -5.25 7.90 -16.37
C LYS A 187 -4.63 7.58 -17.73
N SER A 188 -3.31 7.66 -17.86
CA SER A 188 -2.62 7.28 -19.10
C SER A 188 -2.54 5.77 -19.34
N LYS A 189 -2.92 4.96 -18.36
CA LYS A 189 -2.79 3.49 -18.36
C LYS A 189 -4.13 2.73 -18.39
N ILE A 190 -5.24 3.45 -18.24
CA ILE A 190 -6.60 2.88 -18.20
C ILE A 190 -7.41 3.17 -19.46
#